data_e59fd9854dd06156e6875e35d516c134
#
_entry.id   e59fd9854dd06156e6875e35d516c134
#
_cell.length_a   1.000
_cell.length_b   1.000
_cell.length_c   1.000
_cell.angle_alpha   90.00
_cell.angle_beta   90.00
_cell.angle_gamma   90.00
#
_symmetry.space_group_name_H-M   'P 1'
#
loop_
_entity.id
_entity.type
_entity.pdbx_description
1 polymer ?
#
loop_
_entity_poly.entity_id
_entity_poly.type
_entity_poly.pdbx_seq_one_letter_code
_entity_poly.pdbx_strand_id
1 'polypeptide(L)'
;KLVGIDASGLELRMLAHYLNDEEFTDDIINGDIHTANQKRAGLKSRNQAKTFIYAFLYGAGDAKIGSVIGGNKAEGKRVKQSFLANFGTLKTFRNRITREAEQNGFIKGLDGRKIFIRSAHAALNSLLQGAGAIVMKRALIIFDELIKENNLLANCVANVHDEWQVEVL
;
A
#
# COMPACT_ATOMS: atom_id res chain seq x y z
N LYS A 1 5.39 -10.53 -28.44
CA LYS A 1 5.39 -11.21 -27.13
C LYS A 1 4.86 -10.25 -26.08
N LEU A 2 4.03 -10.73 -25.12
CA LEU A 2 3.55 -9.90 -24.00
C LEU A 2 4.44 -10.11 -22.76
N VAL A 3 4.80 -9.00 -22.11
CA VAL A 3 5.63 -8.97 -20.89
C VAL A 3 4.90 -8.15 -19.84
N GLY A 4 4.62 -8.77 -18.67
CA GLY A 4 4.09 -8.09 -17.50
C GLY A 4 5.22 -7.53 -16.62
N ILE A 5 5.09 -6.28 -16.18
CA ILE A 5 6.03 -5.60 -15.27
C ILE A 5 5.22 -5.06 -14.09
N ASP A 6 5.48 -5.58 -12.89
CA ASP A 6 4.75 -5.27 -11.65
C ASP A 6 5.66 -4.55 -10.65
N ALA A 7 5.11 -3.54 -9.97
CA ALA A 7 5.80 -2.82 -8.91
C ALA A 7 5.58 -3.50 -7.55
N SER A 8 6.49 -4.37 -7.17
CA SER A 8 6.41 -5.18 -5.97
C SER A 8 6.12 -4.36 -4.69
N GLY A 9 4.97 -4.63 -4.06
CA GLY A 9 4.58 -4.07 -2.77
C GLY A 9 4.42 -2.55 -2.77
N LEU A 10 3.90 -1.96 -3.84
CA LEU A 10 3.82 -0.51 -4.04
C LEU A 10 3.17 0.22 -2.85
N GLU A 11 2.04 -0.27 -2.32
CA GLU A 11 1.37 0.38 -1.20
C GLU A 11 2.22 0.37 0.09
N LEU A 12 2.96 -0.72 0.35
CA LEU A 12 3.85 -0.79 1.50
C LEU A 12 5.05 0.16 1.37
N ARG A 13 5.56 0.34 0.14
CA ARG A 13 6.62 1.31 -0.16
C ARG A 13 6.13 2.74 -0.01
N MET A 14 4.90 3.05 -0.44
CA MET A 14 4.28 4.35 -0.20
C MET A 14 4.04 4.58 1.29
N LEU A 15 3.61 3.56 2.02
CA LEU A 15 3.47 3.65 3.47
C LEU A 15 4.82 3.96 4.16
N ALA A 16 5.90 3.28 3.78
CA ALA A 16 7.25 3.54 4.31
C ALA A 16 7.66 5.00 4.09
N HIS A 17 7.43 5.53 2.88
CA HIS A 17 7.70 6.94 2.57
C HIS A 17 6.98 7.90 3.54
N TYR A 18 5.68 7.67 3.79
CA TYR A 18 4.90 8.54 4.67
C TYR A 18 5.21 8.37 6.16
N LEU A 19 5.59 7.17 6.59
CA LEU A 19 5.95 6.91 7.97
C LEU A 19 7.31 7.47 8.33
N ASN A 20 8.25 7.49 7.40
CA ASN A 20 9.66 7.82 7.60
C ASN A 20 10.24 7.01 8.78
N ASP A 21 9.94 5.71 8.82
CA ASP A 21 10.33 4.75 9.86
C ASP A 21 11.44 3.87 9.28
N GLU A 22 12.64 3.97 9.84
CA GLU A 22 13.82 3.30 9.32
C GLU A 22 13.70 1.77 9.40
N GLU A 23 13.21 1.24 10.53
CA GLU A 23 13.03 -0.21 10.71
C GLU A 23 12.02 -0.78 9.70
N PHE A 24 10.87 -0.10 9.53
CA PHE A 24 9.88 -0.50 8.57
C PHE A 24 10.38 -0.43 7.13
N THR A 25 11.18 0.57 6.83
CA THR A 25 11.79 0.74 5.50
C THR A 25 12.81 -0.37 5.23
N ASP A 26 13.63 -0.70 6.22
CA ASP A 26 14.62 -1.79 6.11
C ASP A 26 13.93 -3.16 5.94
N ASP A 27 12.87 -3.43 6.68
CA ASP A 27 12.04 -4.62 6.51
C ASP A 27 11.51 -4.79 5.06
N ILE A 28 11.24 -3.68 4.36
CA ILE A 28 10.75 -3.70 2.97
C ILE A 28 11.89 -3.88 1.97
N ILE A 29 13.03 -3.25 2.19
CA ILE A 29 14.13 -3.19 1.21
C ILE A 29 15.03 -4.41 1.34
N ASN A 30 15.43 -4.75 2.56
CA ASN A 30 16.46 -5.74 2.87
C ASN A 30 15.93 -6.96 3.62
N GLY A 31 14.71 -6.86 4.18
CA GLY A 31 14.10 -7.89 5.00
C GLY A 31 12.93 -8.62 4.37
N ASP A 32 12.06 -9.15 5.24
CA ASP A 32 10.76 -9.70 4.86
C ASP A 32 9.65 -9.00 5.66
N ILE A 33 9.06 -7.99 5.06
CA ILE A 33 8.00 -7.17 5.64
C ILE A 33 6.81 -8.00 6.12
N HIS A 34 6.50 -9.11 5.47
CA HIS A 34 5.39 -9.95 5.89
C HIS A 34 5.70 -10.74 7.16
N THR A 35 6.94 -11.20 7.32
CA THR A 35 7.40 -11.81 8.57
C THR A 35 7.47 -10.78 9.71
N ALA A 36 7.93 -9.57 9.46
CA ALA A 36 7.90 -8.48 10.43
C ALA A 36 6.45 -8.15 10.86
N ASN A 37 5.54 -8.01 9.91
CA ASN A 37 4.13 -7.77 10.19
C ASN A 37 3.43 -8.95 10.88
N GLN A 38 3.86 -10.19 10.61
CA GLN A 38 3.39 -11.38 11.35
C GLN A 38 3.67 -11.24 12.85
N LYS A 39 4.89 -10.86 13.20
CA LYS A 39 5.31 -10.64 14.59
C LYS A 39 4.52 -9.48 15.23
N ARG A 40 4.45 -8.32 14.55
CA ARG A 40 3.71 -7.13 15.04
C ARG A 40 2.23 -7.43 15.30
N ALA A 41 1.60 -8.20 14.42
CA ALA A 41 0.18 -8.55 14.54
C ALA A 41 -0.11 -9.77 15.44
N GLY A 42 0.90 -10.55 15.81
CA GLY A 42 0.75 -11.80 16.56
C GLY A 42 0.03 -12.89 15.76
N LEU A 43 0.32 -12.99 14.45
CA LEU A 43 -0.29 -13.93 13.52
C LEU A 43 0.50 -15.25 13.46
N LYS A 44 -0.20 -16.34 13.10
CA LYS A 44 0.39 -17.69 13.09
C LYS A 44 1.30 -17.94 11.89
N SER A 45 1.07 -17.27 10.76
CA SER A 45 1.83 -17.49 9.55
C SER A 45 2.09 -16.22 8.75
N ARG A 46 3.16 -16.24 7.97
CA ARG A 46 3.54 -15.19 7.02
C ARG A 46 2.42 -14.92 5.99
N ASN A 47 1.75 -15.97 5.52
CA ASN A 47 0.66 -15.82 4.56
C ASN A 47 -0.55 -15.11 5.18
N GLN A 48 -0.90 -15.40 6.43
CA GLN A 48 -1.92 -14.64 7.15
C GLN A 48 -1.53 -13.17 7.29
N ALA A 49 -0.24 -12.89 7.57
CA ALA A 49 0.24 -11.51 7.68
C ALA A 49 0.18 -10.77 6.35
N LYS A 50 0.53 -11.43 5.23
CA LYS A 50 0.38 -10.87 3.89
C LYS A 50 -1.07 -10.49 3.60
N THR A 51 -2.01 -11.38 3.81
CA THR A 51 -3.44 -11.13 3.57
C THR A 51 -3.99 -10.07 4.53
N PHE A 52 -3.58 -10.13 5.81
CA PHE A 52 -3.97 -9.17 6.83
C PHE A 52 -3.54 -7.75 6.49
N ILE A 53 -2.25 -7.53 6.13
CA ILE A 53 -1.74 -6.16 5.93
C ILE A 53 -2.47 -5.47 4.78
N TYR A 54 -2.70 -6.14 3.66
CA TYR A 54 -3.45 -5.56 2.55
C TYR A 54 -4.91 -5.28 2.94
N ALA A 55 -5.61 -6.24 3.60
CA ALA A 55 -6.95 -5.99 4.10
C ALA A 55 -7.01 -4.78 5.05
N PHE A 56 -6.02 -4.66 5.94
CA PHE A 56 -5.89 -3.52 6.86
C PHE A 56 -5.68 -2.20 6.12
N LEU A 57 -4.76 -2.15 5.15
CA LEU A 57 -4.48 -0.94 4.36
C LEU A 57 -5.70 -0.52 3.52
N TYR A 58 -6.46 -1.47 2.99
CA TYR A 58 -7.71 -1.20 2.28
C TYR A 58 -8.90 -0.87 3.19
N GLY A 59 -8.65 -0.70 4.50
CA GLY A 59 -9.67 -0.24 5.44
C GLY A 59 -10.69 -1.30 5.85
N ALA A 60 -10.35 -2.58 5.73
CA ALA A 60 -11.25 -3.67 6.12
C ALA A 60 -11.68 -3.56 7.58
N GLY A 61 -12.98 -3.75 7.82
CA GLY A 61 -13.55 -3.84 9.16
C GLY A 61 -13.14 -5.14 9.88
N ASP A 62 -13.35 -5.17 11.20
CA ASP A 62 -12.90 -6.27 12.06
C ASP A 62 -13.44 -7.66 11.61
N ALA A 63 -14.67 -7.72 11.10
CA ALA A 63 -15.25 -8.96 10.59
C ALA A 63 -14.51 -9.47 9.34
N LYS A 64 -14.17 -8.59 8.40
CA LYS A 64 -13.42 -8.96 7.20
C LYS A 64 -11.99 -9.37 7.55
N ILE A 65 -11.32 -8.65 8.46
CA ILE A 65 -9.99 -9.03 8.95
C ILE A 65 -10.05 -10.40 9.63
N GLY A 66 -11.04 -10.64 10.49
CA GLY A 66 -11.26 -11.97 11.09
C GLY A 66 -11.37 -13.07 10.03
N SER A 67 -12.21 -12.86 9.03
CA SER A 67 -12.41 -13.82 7.93
C SER A 67 -11.11 -14.12 7.16
N VAL A 68 -10.31 -13.11 6.80
CA VAL A 68 -9.08 -13.32 6.01
C VAL A 68 -7.94 -13.99 6.78
N ILE A 69 -7.97 -13.94 8.11
CA ILE A 69 -7.01 -14.66 8.96
C ILE A 69 -7.52 -16.04 9.41
N GLY A 70 -8.70 -16.47 8.94
CA GLY A 70 -9.31 -17.75 9.30
C GLY A 70 -9.96 -17.76 10.69
N GLY A 71 -10.42 -16.60 11.17
CA GLY A 71 -11.05 -16.41 12.47
C GLY A 71 -12.36 -15.63 12.39
N ASN A 72 -12.82 -15.15 13.53
CA ASN A 72 -14.06 -14.40 13.68
C ASN A 72 -13.82 -12.89 13.88
N LYS A 73 -14.90 -12.10 14.01
CA LYS A 73 -14.83 -10.64 14.21
C LYS A 73 -14.02 -10.24 15.46
N ALA A 74 -14.12 -11.02 16.55
CA ALA A 74 -13.39 -10.70 17.79
C ALA A 74 -11.87 -10.89 17.60
N GLU A 75 -11.48 -11.95 16.89
CA GLU A 75 -10.08 -12.20 16.53
C GLU A 75 -9.54 -11.13 15.55
N GLY A 76 -10.34 -10.73 14.57
CA GLY A 76 -9.98 -9.64 13.68
C GLY A 76 -9.74 -8.32 14.43
N LYS A 77 -10.61 -7.98 15.39
CA LYS A 77 -10.42 -6.83 16.28
C LYS A 77 -9.13 -6.94 17.10
N ARG A 78 -8.89 -8.10 17.70
CA ARG A 78 -7.69 -8.36 18.52
C ARG A 78 -6.41 -8.20 17.71
N VAL A 79 -6.33 -8.81 16.54
CA VAL A 79 -5.15 -8.75 15.65
C VAL A 79 -4.89 -7.29 15.21
N LYS A 80 -5.91 -6.55 14.83
CA LYS A 80 -5.81 -5.14 14.45
C LYS A 80 -5.32 -4.26 15.60
N GLN A 81 -5.82 -4.50 16.82
CA GLN A 81 -5.38 -3.78 18.01
C GLN A 81 -3.93 -4.11 18.36
N SER A 82 -3.54 -5.39 18.34
CA SER A 82 -2.16 -5.84 18.57
C SER A 82 -1.21 -5.21 17.56
N PHE A 83 -1.55 -5.25 16.28
CA PHE A 83 -0.75 -4.65 15.21
C PHE A 83 -0.50 -3.16 15.45
N LEU A 84 -1.56 -2.39 15.74
CA LEU A 84 -1.45 -0.96 16.01
C LEU A 84 -0.74 -0.64 17.35
N ALA A 85 -0.82 -1.52 18.33
CA ALA A 85 -0.10 -1.37 19.59
C ALA A 85 1.42 -1.57 19.41
N ASN A 86 1.80 -2.53 18.55
CA ASN A 86 3.19 -2.85 18.24
C ASN A 86 3.76 -2.04 17.06
N PHE A 87 2.99 -1.11 16.50
CA PHE A 87 3.41 -0.24 15.41
C PHE A 87 2.96 1.21 15.66
N GLY A 88 3.62 1.87 16.61
CA GLY A 88 3.24 3.19 17.11
C GLY A 88 3.28 4.29 16.04
N THR A 89 4.28 4.29 15.15
CA THR A 89 4.40 5.23 14.03
C THR A 89 3.19 5.14 13.10
N LEU A 90 2.78 3.94 12.71
CA LEU A 90 1.59 3.73 11.89
C LEU A 90 0.31 4.18 12.59
N LYS A 91 0.16 3.86 13.88
CA LYS A 91 -1.00 4.28 14.67
C LYS A 91 -1.13 5.79 14.70
N THR A 92 -0.04 6.49 14.98
CA THR A 92 0.00 7.96 15.03
C THR A 92 -0.30 8.57 13.67
N PHE A 93 0.34 8.07 12.63
CA PHE A 93 0.12 8.51 11.25
C PHE A 93 -1.34 8.32 10.81
N ARG A 94 -1.89 7.12 11.01
CA ARG A 94 -3.27 6.81 10.66
C ARG A 94 -4.26 7.74 11.37
N ASN A 95 -4.08 7.97 12.67
CA ASN A 95 -4.94 8.86 13.44
C ASN A 95 -4.88 10.30 12.92
N ARG A 96 -3.69 10.79 12.54
CA ARG A 96 -3.50 12.11 11.95
C ARG A 96 -4.28 12.25 10.64
N ILE A 97 -4.12 11.31 9.71
CA ILE A 97 -4.78 11.33 8.40
C ILE A 97 -6.30 11.21 8.54
N THR A 98 -6.77 10.34 9.45
CA THR A 98 -8.21 10.21 9.73
C THR A 98 -8.80 11.53 10.23
N ARG A 99 -8.13 12.19 11.19
CA ARG A 99 -8.56 13.48 11.71
C ARG A 99 -8.55 14.59 10.65
N GLU A 100 -7.52 14.64 9.80
CA GLU A 100 -7.44 15.58 8.68
C GLU A 100 -8.63 15.39 7.72
N ALA A 101 -8.96 14.14 7.39
CA ALA A 101 -10.11 13.83 6.55
C ALA A 101 -11.46 14.21 7.19
N GLU A 102 -11.62 13.99 8.50
CA GLU A 102 -12.82 14.38 9.25
C GLU A 102 -13.01 15.89 9.31
N GLN A 103 -11.94 16.63 9.52
CA GLN A 103 -12.00 18.09 9.67
C GLN A 103 -12.19 18.83 8.35
N ASN A 104 -11.52 18.36 7.28
CA ASN A 104 -11.43 19.10 6.01
C ASN A 104 -12.27 18.49 4.89
N GLY A 105 -12.73 17.23 5.01
CA GLY A 105 -13.36 16.48 3.93
C GLY A 105 -12.37 16.01 2.85
N PHE A 106 -11.08 16.33 2.99
CA PHE A 106 -10.01 15.93 2.07
C PHE A 106 -8.68 15.77 2.82
N ILE A 107 -7.74 15.07 2.18
CA ILE A 107 -6.33 14.98 2.60
C ILE A 107 -5.43 15.45 1.46
N LYS A 108 -4.17 15.80 1.76
CA LYS A 108 -3.18 16.16 0.73
C LYS A 108 -2.47 14.93 0.21
N GLY A 109 -2.49 14.74 -1.11
CA GLY A 109 -1.75 13.69 -1.81
C GLY A 109 -0.25 13.98 -1.92
N LEU A 110 0.50 13.05 -2.52
CA LEU A 110 1.96 13.12 -2.68
C LEU A 110 2.43 14.38 -3.44
N ASP A 111 1.66 14.81 -4.42
CA ASP A 111 1.92 16.00 -5.25
C ASP A 111 1.19 17.27 -4.76
N GLY A 112 0.65 17.23 -3.54
CA GLY A 112 -0.06 18.35 -2.92
C GLY A 112 -1.52 18.52 -3.34
N ARG A 113 -2.04 17.71 -4.28
CA ARG A 113 -3.46 17.77 -4.67
C ARG A 113 -4.39 17.36 -3.53
N LYS A 114 -5.60 17.91 -3.52
CA LYS A 114 -6.64 17.51 -2.59
C LYS A 114 -7.26 16.18 -3.03
N ILE A 115 -7.26 15.19 -2.13
CA ILE A 115 -7.95 13.92 -2.29
C ILE A 115 -9.20 13.99 -1.42
N PHE A 116 -10.38 14.13 -2.03
CA PHE A 116 -11.64 14.19 -1.30
C PHE A 116 -12.01 12.83 -0.74
N ILE A 117 -12.36 12.80 0.55
CA ILE A 117 -12.57 11.56 1.31
C ILE A 117 -14.06 11.44 1.67
N ARG A 118 -14.72 10.40 1.16
CA ARG A 118 -16.12 10.10 1.48
C ARG A 118 -16.30 9.49 2.87
N SER A 119 -15.29 8.78 3.36
CA SER A 119 -15.27 8.14 4.67
C SER A 119 -13.88 8.20 5.26
N ALA A 120 -13.74 8.72 6.46
CA ALA A 120 -12.45 8.88 7.14
C ALA A 120 -11.67 7.54 7.28
N HIS A 121 -12.38 6.42 7.35
CA HIS A 121 -11.75 5.10 7.37
C HIS A 121 -11.02 4.72 6.07
N ALA A 122 -11.40 5.32 4.94
CA ALA A 122 -10.76 5.11 3.64
C ALA A 122 -9.56 6.04 3.40
N ALA A 123 -9.30 7.00 4.28
CA ALA A 123 -8.29 8.05 4.07
C ALA A 123 -6.90 7.48 3.84
N LEU A 124 -6.46 6.52 4.67
CA LEU A 124 -5.14 5.89 4.51
C LEU A 124 -5.03 5.18 3.16
N ASN A 125 -6.02 4.38 2.79
CA ASN A 125 -6.04 3.69 1.50
C ASN A 125 -5.99 4.68 0.33
N SER A 126 -6.83 5.72 0.35
CA SER A 126 -6.87 6.74 -0.70
C SER A 126 -5.53 7.47 -0.85
N LEU A 127 -4.84 7.72 0.27
CA LEU A 127 -3.52 8.34 0.27
C LEU A 127 -2.48 7.44 -0.40
N LEU A 128 -2.41 6.17 0.00
CA LEU A 128 -1.42 5.23 -0.51
C LEU A 128 -1.63 4.90 -2.00
N GLN A 129 -2.88 4.64 -2.39
CA GLN A 129 -3.23 4.40 -3.79
C GLN A 129 -2.97 5.63 -4.66
N GLY A 130 -3.32 6.83 -4.18
CA GLY A 130 -3.04 8.07 -4.89
C GLY A 130 -1.54 8.30 -5.10
N ALA A 131 -0.72 8.04 -4.07
CA ALA A 131 0.73 8.14 -4.16
C ALA A 131 1.31 7.10 -5.14
N GLY A 132 0.87 5.84 -5.04
CA GLY A 132 1.27 4.78 -5.97
C GLY A 132 0.95 5.13 -7.42
N ALA A 133 -0.25 5.62 -7.69
CA ALA A 133 -0.65 6.04 -9.04
C ALA A 133 0.22 7.17 -9.60
N ILE A 134 0.68 8.12 -8.78
CA ILE A 134 1.58 9.20 -9.20
C ILE A 134 2.95 8.61 -9.56
N VAL A 135 3.50 7.74 -8.70
CA VAL A 135 4.79 7.09 -8.92
C VAL A 135 4.76 6.24 -10.20
N MET A 136 3.73 5.40 -10.37
CA MET A 136 3.59 4.54 -11.55
C MET A 136 3.44 5.34 -12.85
N LYS A 137 2.66 6.42 -12.85
CA LYS A 137 2.53 7.28 -14.04
C LYS A 137 3.85 7.96 -14.40
N ARG A 138 4.61 8.41 -13.41
CA ARG A 138 5.91 9.02 -13.64
C ARG A 138 6.93 8.00 -14.16
N ALA A 139 6.93 6.82 -13.56
CA ALA A 139 7.77 5.71 -14.02
C ALA A 139 7.41 5.25 -15.45
N LEU A 140 6.12 5.27 -15.82
CA LEU A 140 5.68 4.93 -17.18
C LEU A 140 6.21 5.93 -18.23
N ILE A 141 6.25 7.23 -17.90
CA ILE A 141 6.82 8.26 -18.81
C ILE A 141 8.30 7.97 -19.03
N ILE A 142 9.06 7.75 -17.95
CA ILE A 142 10.49 7.42 -18.02
C ILE A 142 10.71 6.13 -18.82
N PHE A 143 9.87 5.12 -18.61
CA PHE A 143 9.94 3.85 -19.34
C PHE A 143 9.71 4.04 -20.84
N ASP A 144 8.73 4.85 -21.25
CA ASP A 144 8.45 5.18 -22.65
C ASP A 144 9.62 5.96 -23.30
N GLU A 145 10.22 6.90 -22.56
CA GLU A 145 11.42 7.62 -22.99
C GLU A 145 12.59 6.65 -23.22
N LEU A 146 12.85 5.73 -22.28
CA LEU A 146 13.91 4.72 -22.41
C LEU A 146 13.68 3.75 -23.58
N ILE A 147 12.44 3.35 -23.87
CA ILE A 147 12.10 2.55 -25.05
C ILE A 147 12.52 3.29 -26.32
N LYS A 148 12.19 4.56 -26.43
CA LYS A 148 12.51 5.39 -27.60
C LYS A 148 14.01 5.64 -27.76
N GLU A 149 14.69 6.02 -26.67
CA GLU A 149 16.14 6.26 -26.67
C GLU A 149 16.97 5.04 -27.06
N ASN A 150 16.53 3.84 -26.66
CA ASN A 150 17.21 2.59 -26.98
C ASN A 150 16.69 1.92 -28.26
N ASN A 151 15.80 2.57 -29.02
CA ASN A 151 15.20 2.05 -30.24
C ASN A 151 14.57 0.65 -30.06
N LEU A 152 13.93 0.39 -28.93
CA LEU A 152 13.29 -0.89 -28.65
C LEU A 152 11.92 -0.96 -29.36
N LEU A 153 11.65 -2.11 -29.97
CA LEU A 153 10.35 -2.39 -30.59
C LEU A 153 9.37 -2.90 -29.50
N ALA A 154 8.96 -1.99 -28.65
CA ALA A 154 8.09 -2.27 -27.51
C ALA A 154 7.03 -1.18 -27.34
N ASN A 155 5.82 -1.58 -26.94
CA ASN A 155 4.71 -0.66 -26.65
C ASN A 155 4.01 -1.06 -25.35
N CYS A 156 3.75 -0.08 -24.46
CA CYS A 156 2.90 -0.32 -23.31
C CYS A 156 1.44 -0.36 -23.78
N VAL A 157 0.80 -1.54 -23.67
CA VAL A 157 -0.57 -1.78 -24.16
C VAL A 157 -1.61 -1.72 -23.03
N ALA A 158 -1.21 -1.89 -21.77
CA ALA A 158 -2.08 -1.69 -20.62
C ALA A 158 -1.30 -1.20 -19.39
N ASN A 159 -1.97 -0.35 -18.60
CA ASN A 159 -1.50 0.10 -17.29
C ASN A 159 -2.62 -0.15 -16.28
N VAL A 160 -2.45 -1.14 -15.42
CA VAL A 160 -3.45 -1.58 -14.45
C VAL A 160 -2.86 -1.52 -13.04
N HIS A 161 -3.26 -0.51 -12.27
CA HIS A 161 -2.77 -0.25 -10.91
C HIS A 161 -1.24 -0.11 -10.84
N ASP A 162 -0.55 -1.17 -10.43
CA ASP A 162 0.89 -1.29 -10.22
C ASP A 162 1.58 -2.17 -11.29
N GLU A 163 0.85 -2.58 -12.33
CA GLU A 163 1.33 -3.44 -13.38
C GLU A 163 1.21 -2.79 -14.78
N TRP A 164 2.24 -2.96 -15.60
CA TRP A 164 2.24 -2.65 -17.01
C TRP A 164 2.27 -3.92 -17.84
N GLN A 165 1.47 -3.94 -18.91
CA GLN A 165 1.56 -4.95 -19.96
C GLN A 165 2.23 -4.32 -21.18
N VAL A 166 3.33 -4.92 -21.60
CA VAL A 166 4.19 -4.41 -22.67
C VAL A 166 4.23 -5.44 -23.80
N GLU A 167 3.83 -5.02 -25.00
CA GLU A 167 4.03 -5.79 -26.21
C GLU A 167 5.46 -5.58 -26.70
N VAL A 168 6.20 -6.66 -26.93
CA VAL A 168 7.55 -6.66 -27.46
C VAL A 168 7.57 -7.48 -28.75
N LEU A 169 8.03 -6.89 -29.85
CA LEU A 169 8.12 -7.50 -31.16
C LEU A 169 9.38 -8.39 -31.31
#